data_2a26844d20818ba33053833e66c1b5d4
#
_entry.id   2a26844d20818ba33053833e66c1b5d4
#
_cell.length_a   1.000
_cell.length_b   1.000
_cell.length_c   1.000
_cell.angle_alpha   90.00
_cell.angle_beta   90.00
_cell.angle_gamma   90.00
#
_symmetry.space_group_name_H-M   'P 1'
#
loop_
_entity.id
_entity.type
_entity.pdbx_description
1 polymer ?
#
loop_
_entity_poly.entity_id
_entity_poly.type
_entity_poly.pdbx_seq_one_letter_code
_entity_poly.pdbx_strand_id
1 'polypeptide(L)'
;IVFGLYENEGFKVTGVSDVQALQKKVMEQCNQMEPPVRAVFTSIEIDGKYVVSAEIPPIDISERPCFNKAKGRIKGSYIRVGDADIPMTEYEIYSYEAYRKKYQDDIRIVERADMSSLNTPKLENYLFRLKENKPNLAQLSDQQIMELMSVERDGKPTLTAELLWGLYPQAFFPQLGIIATAVQGTEYCEPQPDGSRFSDNKRIEGTIPEMLEGAMNFVRANTRIRTVIDKDGKRTDIPDYPMNAVREVILNALVHRDYSIHTEGMPVQLIVFSDRLEVRNPGGLYGRLSIDMLGNAQPDTRNPVLANALEVMQVT
;
A
#
# COMPACT_ATOMS: atom_id res chain seq x y z
N ILE A 1 -19.10 -22.27 10.45
CA ILE A 1 -20.52 -22.18 10.80
C ILE A 1 -20.91 -23.51 11.42
N VAL A 2 -21.64 -23.49 12.55
CA VAL A 2 -22.10 -24.71 13.23
C VAL A 2 -23.64 -24.70 13.26
N PHE A 3 -24.23 -25.79 12.86
CA PHE A 3 -25.67 -25.99 12.84
C PHE A 3 -26.09 -27.07 13.85
N GLY A 4 -27.28 -26.91 14.46
CA GLY A 4 -27.77 -27.82 15.47
C GLY A 4 -27.42 -27.42 16.91
N LEU A 5 -26.96 -26.19 17.12
CA LEU A 5 -26.74 -25.58 18.42
C LEU A 5 -27.62 -24.33 18.58
N TYR A 6 -28.11 -24.10 19.79
CA TYR A 6 -28.85 -22.89 20.14
C TYR A 6 -27.99 -22.01 21.07
N GLU A 7 -27.52 -20.92 20.54
CA GLU A 7 -26.50 -20.05 21.19
C GLU A 7 -27.06 -19.39 22.47
N ASN A 8 -28.30 -18.90 22.43
CA ASN A 8 -28.88 -18.13 23.54
C ASN A 8 -29.15 -18.99 24.81
N GLU A 9 -29.06 -20.34 24.71
CA GLU A 9 -29.16 -21.26 25.84
C GLU A 9 -27.82 -21.98 26.11
N GLY A 10 -26.67 -21.27 25.96
CA GLY A 10 -25.35 -21.82 26.22
C GLY A 10 -24.94 -22.92 25.24
N PHE A 11 -25.29 -22.75 23.96
CA PHE A 11 -25.00 -23.70 22.88
C PHE A 11 -25.68 -25.07 23.08
N LYS A 12 -26.86 -25.07 23.61
CA LYS A 12 -27.68 -26.28 23.78
C LYS A 12 -27.86 -27.04 22.46
N VAL A 13 -27.67 -28.36 22.50
CA VAL A 13 -27.81 -29.22 21.33
C VAL A 13 -29.28 -29.34 20.95
N THR A 14 -29.67 -28.75 19.83
CA THR A 14 -31.02 -28.87 19.25
C THR A 14 -31.09 -29.94 18.17
N GLY A 15 -29.95 -30.15 17.50
CA GLY A 15 -29.76 -31.10 16.41
C GLY A 15 -30.25 -30.58 15.04
N VAL A 16 -29.78 -31.26 14.00
CA VAL A 16 -30.20 -31.08 12.60
C VAL A 16 -31.04 -32.28 12.20
N SER A 17 -32.26 -32.06 11.73
CA SER A 17 -33.18 -33.14 11.39
C SER A 17 -32.80 -33.89 10.11
N ASP A 18 -32.28 -33.16 9.12
CA ASP A 18 -31.81 -33.72 7.84
C ASP A 18 -30.46 -33.10 7.46
N VAL A 19 -29.41 -33.88 7.71
CA VAL A 19 -28.03 -33.46 7.45
C VAL A 19 -27.75 -33.30 5.94
N GLN A 20 -28.33 -34.16 5.11
CA GLN A 20 -28.13 -34.14 3.66
C GLN A 20 -28.80 -32.91 3.02
N ALA A 21 -30.05 -32.64 3.43
CA ALA A 21 -30.76 -31.46 2.95
C ALA A 21 -30.08 -30.16 3.37
N LEU A 22 -29.54 -30.10 4.61
CA LEU A 22 -28.74 -28.95 5.08
C LEU A 22 -27.47 -28.75 4.23
N GLN A 23 -26.69 -29.80 4.02
CA GLN A 23 -25.45 -29.74 3.22
C GLN A 23 -25.77 -29.28 1.79
N LYS A 24 -26.80 -29.83 1.16
CA LYS A 24 -27.26 -29.42 -0.17
C LYS A 24 -27.61 -27.94 -0.22
N LYS A 25 -28.38 -27.44 0.74
CA LYS A 25 -28.78 -26.02 0.81
C LYS A 25 -27.59 -25.09 0.99
N VAL A 26 -26.63 -25.45 1.86
CA VAL A 26 -25.39 -24.67 2.04
C VAL A 26 -24.56 -24.65 0.76
N MET A 27 -24.42 -25.80 0.07
CA MET A 27 -23.70 -25.87 -1.20
C MET A 27 -24.38 -25.06 -2.31
N GLU A 28 -25.72 -25.04 -2.37
CA GLU A 28 -26.47 -24.20 -3.31
C GLU A 28 -26.17 -22.70 -3.07
N GLN A 29 -26.08 -22.26 -1.81
CA GLN A 29 -25.67 -20.89 -1.46
C GLN A 29 -24.22 -20.61 -1.83
N CYS A 30 -23.31 -21.54 -1.55
CA CYS A 30 -21.89 -21.42 -1.94
C CYS A 30 -21.70 -21.31 -3.46
N ASN A 31 -22.52 -22.01 -4.25
CA ASN A 31 -22.49 -21.96 -5.71
C ASN A 31 -23.03 -20.63 -6.31
N GLN A 32 -23.78 -19.86 -5.50
CA GLN A 32 -24.21 -18.51 -5.89
C GLN A 32 -23.10 -17.47 -5.78
N MET A 33 -21.96 -17.84 -5.20
CA MET A 33 -20.79 -16.96 -5.08
C MET A 33 -19.92 -17.03 -6.33
N GLU A 34 -19.20 -15.95 -6.59
CA GLU A 34 -18.18 -15.84 -7.65
C GLU A 34 -16.88 -15.32 -7.06
N PRO A 35 -15.76 -16.08 -7.08
CA PRO A 35 -15.69 -17.48 -7.50
C PRO A 35 -16.50 -18.41 -6.57
N PRO A 36 -16.87 -19.64 -7.06
CA PRO A 36 -17.66 -20.57 -6.25
C PRO A 36 -16.88 -21.00 -5.00
N VAL A 37 -17.56 -20.97 -3.86
CA VAL A 37 -17.00 -21.42 -2.59
C VAL A 37 -17.32 -22.90 -2.38
N ARG A 38 -16.39 -23.65 -1.78
CA ARG A 38 -16.59 -25.06 -1.46
C ARG A 38 -16.51 -25.27 0.04
N ALA A 39 -17.67 -25.45 0.68
CA ALA A 39 -17.73 -25.77 2.10
C ALA A 39 -17.27 -27.21 2.36
N VAL A 40 -16.53 -27.41 3.45
CA VAL A 40 -16.17 -28.73 3.99
C VAL A 40 -17.08 -29.01 5.16
N PHE A 41 -17.74 -30.17 5.15
CA PHE A 41 -18.69 -30.55 6.19
C PHE A 41 -18.14 -31.62 7.11
N THR A 42 -18.37 -31.43 8.40
CA THR A 42 -18.14 -32.46 9.43
C THR A 42 -19.42 -32.59 10.25
N SER A 43 -19.91 -33.82 10.44
CA SER A 43 -21.06 -34.09 11.27
C SER A 43 -20.69 -34.99 12.44
N ILE A 44 -21.17 -34.68 13.62
CA ILE A 44 -21.02 -35.48 14.84
C ILE A 44 -22.41 -35.75 15.46
N GLU A 45 -22.55 -36.86 16.13
CA GLU A 45 -23.78 -37.19 16.89
C GLU A 45 -23.48 -36.93 18.38
N ILE A 46 -24.38 -36.15 19.01
CA ILE A 46 -24.34 -35.83 20.44
C ILE A 46 -25.74 -36.09 21.01
N ASP A 47 -25.86 -37.00 21.94
CA ASP A 47 -27.13 -37.38 22.59
C ASP A 47 -28.25 -37.74 21.59
N GLY A 48 -27.91 -38.50 20.55
CA GLY A 48 -28.86 -38.91 19.51
C GLY A 48 -29.25 -37.80 18.53
N LYS A 49 -28.55 -36.66 18.51
CA LYS A 49 -28.79 -35.52 17.62
C LYS A 49 -27.55 -35.18 16.81
N TYR A 50 -27.71 -34.87 15.54
CA TYR A 50 -26.60 -34.47 14.68
C TYR A 50 -26.31 -32.98 14.80
N VAL A 51 -25.05 -32.67 15.02
CA VAL A 51 -24.47 -31.31 14.91
C VAL A 51 -23.59 -31.29 13.67
N VAL A 52 -23.74 -30.30 12.82
CA VAL A 52 -23.05 -30.19 11.55
C VAL A 52 -22.20 -28.92 11.53
N SER A 53 -20.91 -29.07 11.27
CA SER A 53 -20.01 -27.95 11.00
C SER A 53 -19.82 -27.80 9.48
N ALA A 54 -19.95 -26.57 9.00
CA ALA A 54 -19.55 -26.17 7.65
C ALA A 54 -18.38 -25.21 7.74
N GLU A 55 -17.22 -25.67 7.34
CA GLU A 55 -16.02 -24.86 7.21
C GLU A 55 -15.95 -24.22 5.83
N ILE A 56 -15.81 -22.91 5.80
CA ILE A 56 -15.66 -22.14 4.57
C ILE A 56 -14.20 -21.77 4.42
N PRO A 57 -13.43 -22.44 3.54
CA PRO A 57 -12.02 -22.13 3.37
C PRO A 57 -11.85 -20.72 2.78
N PRO A 58 -10.76 -20.00 3.14
CA PRO A 58 -10.45 -18.71 2.56
C PRO A 58 -10.17 -18.84 1.06
N ILE A 59 -10.65 -17.88 0.29
CA ILE A 59 -10.34 -17.77 -1.13
C ILE A 59 -8.96 -17.13 -1.29
N ASP A 60 -8.17 -17.63 -2.23
CA ASP A 60 -6.87 -17.04 -2.57
C ASP A 60 -7.05 -15.56 -2.95
N ILE A 61 -6.07 -14.75 -2.58
CA ILE A 61 -6.13 -13.30 -2.85
C ILE A 61 -6.22 -12.98 -4.34
N SER A 62 -5.63 -13.83 -5.19
CA SER A 62 -5.70 -13.68 -6.64
C SER A 62 -7.10 -13.92 -7.22
N GLU A 63 -8.03 -14.45 -6.41
CA GLU A 63 -9.41 -14.69 -6.80
C GLU A 63 -10.40 -13.71 -6.13
N ARG A 64 -9.92 -12.87 -5.21
CA ARG A 64 -10.78 -11.89 -4.52
C ARG A 64 -11.14 -10.70 -5.42
N PRO A 65 -12.25 -10.01 -5.16
CA PRO A 65 -13.25 -10.27 -4.11
C PRO A 65 -14.19 -11.43 -4.48
N CYS A 66 -14.65 -12.16 -3.46
CA CYS A 66 -15.75 -13.09 -3.60
C CYS A 66 -17.07 -12.33 -3.46
N PHE A 67 -18.01 -12.54 -4.38
CA PHE A 67 -19.27 -11.80 -4.39
C PHE A 67 -20.48 -12.68 -4.77
N ASN A 68 -21.67 -12.27 -4.34
CA ASN A 68 -22.91 -12.92 -4.74
C ASN A 68 -23.26 -12.58 -6.20
N LYS A 69 -23.38 -13.59 -7.07
CA LYS A 69 -23.66 -13.43 -8.51
C LYS A 69 -24.92 -12.62 -8.79
N ALA A 70 -25.99 -12.85 -8.04
CA ALA A 70 -27.27 -12.18 -8.28
C ALA A 70 -27.23 -10.68 -7.93
N LYS A 71 -26.40 -10.29 -6.96
CA LYS A 71 -26.20 -8.88 -6.56
C LYS A 71 -25.14 -8.16 -7.40
N GLY A 72 -24.32 -8.92 -8.12
CA GLY A 72 -23.16 -8.39 -8.84
C GLY A 72 -22.03 -7.97 -7.90
N ARG A 73 -20.87 -7.66 -8.48
CA ARG A 73 -19.63 -7.44 -7.73
C ARG A 73 -19.68 -6.27 -6.75
N ILE A 74 -20.20 -5.13 -7.16
CA ILE A 74 -20.23 -3.92 -6.30
C ILE A 74 -21.15 -4.11 -5.09
N LYS A 75 -22.34 -4.67 -5.29
CA LYS A 75 -23.34 -4.82 -4.23
C LYS A 75 -23.28 -6.19 -3.54
N GLY A 76 -22.52 -7.12 -4.08
CA GLY A 76 -22.44 -8.50 -3.61
C GLY A 76 -21.14 -8.86 -2.90
N SER A 77 -20.18 -7.95 -2.83
CA SER A 77 -18.90 -8.13 -2.12
C SER A 77 -19.04 -7.65 -0.68
N TYR A 78 -18.62 -8.50 0.26
CA TYR A 78 -18.69 -8.21 1.70
C TYR A 78 -17.33 -8.52 2.36
N ILE A 79 -17.03 -7.77 3.41
CA ILE A 79 -15.88 -8.00 4.29
C ILE A 79 -16.38 -8.24 5.72
N ARG A 80 -15.74 -9.17 6.42
CA ARG A 80 -16.03 -9.46 7.83
C ARG A 80 -15.27 -8.47 8.70
N VAL A 81 -15.98 -7.71 9.51
CA VAL A 81 -15.43 -6.77 10.50
C VAL A 81 -16.04 -7.10 11.85
N GLY A 82 -15.24 -7.71 12.73
CA GLY A 82 -15.78 -8.25 13.98
C GLY A 82 -16.90 -9.26 13.74
N ASP A 83 -18.08 -8.97 14.25
CA ASP A 83 -19.28 -9.83 14.13
C ASP A 83 -20.21 -9.43 12.97
N ALA A 84 -19.87 -8.42 12.18
CA ALA A 84 -20.70 -7.93 11.10
C ALA A 84 -20.09 -8.23 9.72
N ASP A 85 -20.95 -8.54 8.74
CA ASP A 85 -20.60 -8.58 7.32
C ASP A 85 -21.03 -7.25 6.71
N ILE A 86 -20.05 -6.39 6.38
CA ILE A 86 -20.31 -5.09 5.78
C ILE A 86 -19.98 -5.10 4.27
N PRO A 87 -20.74 -4.35 3.44
CA PRO A 87 -20.41 -4.22 2.03
C PRO A 87 -19.01 -3.61 1.86
N MET A 88 -18.23 -4.16 0.94
CA MET A 88 -16.96 -3.57 0.53
C MET A 88 -17.17 -2.23 -0.15
N THR A 89 -16.27 -1.29 0.11
CA THR A 89 -16.17 -0.03 -0.63
C THR A 89 -15.68 -0.28 -2.07
N GLU A 90 -15.93 0.66 -2.97
CA GLU A 90 -15.40 0.57 -4.35
C GLU A 90 -13.87 0.50 -4.37
N TYR A 91 -13.22 1.18 -3.45
CA TYR A 91 -11.76 1.14 -3.31
C TYR A 91 -11.25 -0.25 -2.87
N GLU A 92 -11.90 -0.90 -1.91
CA GLU A 92 -11.52 -2.25 -1.49
C GLU A 92 -11.68 -3.26 -2.63
N ILE A 93 -12.78 -3.15 -3.39
CA ILE A 93 -13.01 -3.99 -4.58
C ILE A 93 -11.91 -3.73 -5.62
N TYR A 94 -11.61 -2.46 -5.90
CA TYR A 94 -10.55 -2.06 -6.82
C TYR A 94 -9.19 -2.62 -6.38
N SER A 95 -8.83 -2.54 -5.11
CA SER A 95 -7.55 -3.02 -4.58
C SER A 95 -7.32 -4.52 -4.84
N TYR A 96 -8.35 -5.36 -4.64
CA TYR A 96 -8.27 -6.78 -4.98
C TYR A 96 -8.17 -7.01 -6.49
N GLU A 97 -8.92 -6.25 -7.29
CA GLU A 97 -8.86 -6.36 -8.75
C GLU A 97 -7.54 -5.91 -9.34
N ALA A 98 -6.98 -4.84 -8.81
CA ALA A 98 -5.68 -4.33 -9.21
C ALA A 98 -4.59 -5.39 -9.02
N TYR A 99 -4.61 -6.10 -7.89
CA TYR A 99 -3.70 -7.20 -7.65
C TYR A 99 -3.95 -8.37 -8.62
N ARG A 100 -5.21 -8.81 -8.76
CA ARG A 100 -5.57 -9.94 -9.63
C ARG A 100 -5.24 -9.70 -11.09
N LYS A 101 -5.52 -8.50 -11.59
CA LYS A 101 -5.31 -8.11 -12.99
C LYS A 101 -3.92 -7.51 -13.25
N LYS A 102 -3.10 -7.39 -12.20
CA LYS A 102 -1.77 -6.78 -12.24
C LYS A 102 -1.79 -5.38 -12.85
N TYR A 103 -2.73 -4.54 -12.38
CA TYR A 103 -2.75 -3.14 -12.78
C TYR A 103 -1.44 -2.47 -12.36
N GLN A 104 -0.89 -1.69 -13.25
CA GLN A 104 0.36 -0.94 -13.08
C GLN A 104 0.06 0.54 -13.23
N ASP A 105 -0.38 1.17 -12.14
CA ASP A 105 -0.69 2.61 -12.15
C ASP A 105 0.57 3.46 -12.32
N ASP A 106 1.74 2.92 -11.96
CA ASP A 106 3.03 3.59 -12.09
C ASP A 106 3.44 3.85 -13.55
N ILE A 107 2.92 3.08 -14.53
CA ILE A 107 3.20 3.27 -15.96
C ILE A 107 2.04 3.88 -16.75
N ARG A 108 1.03 4.45 -16.06
CA ARG A 108 -0.03 5.18 -16.76
C ARG A 108 0.53 6.42 -17.44
N ILE A 109 -0.02 6.73 -18.60
CA ILE A 109 0.34 7.93 -19.37
C ILE A 109 -0.13 9.18 -18.65
N VAL A 110 0.72 10.21 -18.59
CA VAL A 110 0.34 11.53 -18.10
C VAL A 110 -0.16 12.37 -19.27
N GLU A 111 -1.47 12.29 -19.51
CA GLU A 111 -2.10 12.84 -20.74
C GLU A 111 -1.82 14.32 -20.99
N ARG A 112 -1.67 15.13 -19.93
CA ARG A 112 -1.42 16.57 -20.01
C ARG A 112 0.05 16.93 -20.11
N ALA A 113 0.96 15.96 -20.01
CA ALA A 113 2.39 16.16 -20.12
C ALA A 113 2.89 15.76 -21.53
N ASP A 114 4.05 16.24 -21.87
CA ASP A 114 4.86 15.81 -23.00
C ASP A 114 6.32 15.59 -22.54
N MET A 115 7.16 15.02 -23.37
CA MET A 115 8.52 14.67 -23.00
C MET A 115 9.39 15.89 -22.60
N SER A 116 8.98 17.10 -22.94
CA SER A 116 9.67 18.35 -22.51
C SER A 116 9.41 18.70 -21.04
N SER A 117 8.42 18.07 -20.40
CA SER A 117 8.20 18.17 -18.95
C SER A 117 9.28 17.50 -18.12
N LEU A 118 10.11 16.64 -18.74
CA LEU A 118 11.16 15.90 -18.07
C LEU A 118 12.51 16.65 -18.06
N ASN A 119 13.26 16.47 -16.99
CA ASN A 119 14.63 16.93 -16.86
C ASN A 119 15.56 16.05 -17.70
N THR A 120 15.87 16.48 -18.93
CA THR A 120 16.68 15.75 -19.90
C THR A 120 18.02 15.29 -19.33
N PRO A 121 18.86 16.13 -18.67
CA PRO A 121 20.12 15.70 -18.10
C PRO A 121 20.00 14.57 -17.05
N LYS A 122 18.98 14.61 -16.19
CA LYS A 122 18.74 13.55 -15.21
C LYS A 122 18.31 12.24 -15.90
N LEU A 123 17.48 12.34 -16.92
CA LEU A 123 17.03 11.18 -17.71
C LEU A 123 18.17 10.56 -18.51
N GLU A 124 19.03 11.36 -19.16
CA GLU A 124 20.22 10.89 -19.88
C GLU A 124 21.19 10.14 -18.96
N ASN A 125 21.40 10.64 -17.74
CA ASN A 125 22.21 9.94 -16.73
C ASN A 125 21.62 8.56 -16.36
N TYR A 126 20.30 8.47 -16.23
CA TYR A 126 19.64 7.19 -15.99
C TYR A 126 19.82 6.21 -17.18
N LEU A 127 19.63 6.68 -18.40
CA LEU A 127 19.84 5.86 -19.61
C LEU A 127 21.30 5.40 -19.73
N PHE A 128 22.24 6.26 -19.42
CA PHE A 128 23.66 5.91 -19.37
C PHE A 128 23.94 4.78 -18.35
N ARG A 129 23.46 4.92 -17.12
CA ARG A 129 23.61 3.87 -16.08
C ARG A 129 22.94 2.55 -16.49
N LEU A 130 21.79 2.61 -17.14
CA LEU A 130 21.11 1.41 -17.66
C LEU A 130 21.99 0.66 -18.66
N LYS A 131 22.62 1.38 -19.59
CA LYS A 131 23.48 0.78 -20.60
C LYS A 131 24.76 0.19 -19.98
N GLU A 132 25.32 0.84 -18.96
CA GLU A 132 26.46 0.30 -18.21
C GLU A 132 26.10 -1.00 -17.46
N ASN A 133 24.97 -1.00 -16.76
CA ASN A 133 24.56 -2.13 -15.93
C ASN A 133 23.95 -3.29 -16.74
N LYS A 134 23.44 -3.02 -17.95
CA LYS A 134 22.76 -3.99 -18.80
C LYS A 134 23.31 -3.89 -20.24
N PRO A 135 24.43 -4.55 -20.56
CA PRO A 135 25.11 -4.39 -21.86
C PRO A 135 24.23 -4.66 -23.10
N ASN A 136 23.23 -5.52 -22.97
CA ASN A 136 22.29 -5.78 -24.06
C ASN A 136 21.47 -4.54 -24.45
N LEU A 137 21.20 -3.64 -23.49
CA LEU A 137 20.48 -2.39 -23.77
C LEU A 137 21.37 -1.38 -24.50
N ALA A 138 22.69 -1.51 -24.44
CA ALA A 138 23.61 -0.62 -25.14
C ALA A 138 23.49 -0.71 -26.69
N GLN A 139 22.85 -1.76 -27.18
CA GLN A 139 22.58 -1.95 -28.63
C GLN A 139 21.33 -1.19 -29.09
N LEU A 140 20.51 -0.70 -28.17
CA LEU A 140 19.27 0.00 -28.46
C LEU A 140 19.47 1.52 -28.45
N SER A 141 18.64 2.22 -29.21
CA SER A 141 18.57 3.67 -29.13
C SER A 141 17.96 4.11 -27.79
N ASP A 142 18.23 5.35 -27.37
CA ASP A 142 17.63 5.91 -26.15
C ASP A 142 16.11 5.86 -26.19
N GLN A 143 15.50 6.15 -27.35
CA GLN A 143 14.07 6.06 -27.57
C GLN A 143 13.52 4.63 -27.32
N GLN A 144 14.18 3.63 -27.86
CA GLN A 144 13.79 2.23 -27.63
C GLN A 144 13.93 1.82 -26.16
N ILE A 145 14.96 2.34 -25.47
CA ILE A 145 15.13 2.07 -24.05
C ILE A 145 14.04 2.77 -23.23
N MET A 146 13.69 4.01 -23.55
CA MET A 146 12.61 4.73 -22.85
C MET A 146 11.28 4.01 -22.97
N GLU A 147 10.93 3.52 -24.16
CA GLU A 147 9.73 2.72 -24.39
C GLU A 147 9.78 1.38 -23.62
N LEU A 148 10.90 0.65 -23.72
CA LEU A 148 11.09 -0.65 -23.06
C LEU A 148 11.02 -0.54 -21.52
N MET A 149 11.59 0.54 -20.97
CA MET A 149 11.60 0.80 -19.53
C MET A 149 10.34 1.54 -19.04
N SER A 150 9.37 1.75 -19.92
CA SER A 150 8.12 2.46 -19.63
C SER A 150 8.34 3.89 -19.07
N VAL A 151 9.39 4.55 -19.50
CA VAL A 151 9.59 5.98 -19.28
C VAL A 151 8.62 6.77 -20.16
N GLU A 152 8.47 6.29 -21.39
CA GLU A 152 7.59 6.85 -22.41
C GLU A 152 6.62 5.77 -22.92
N ARG A 153 5.40 6.18 -23.23
CA ARG A 153 4.38 5.40 -23.92
C ARG A 153 3.58 6.32 -24.85
N ASP A 154 3.43 5.91 -26.09
CA ASP A 154 2.70 6.67 -27.11
C ASP A 154 3.18 8.13 -27.27
N GLY A 155 4.50 8.37 -27.16
CA GLY A 155 5.10 9.70 -27.26
C GLY A 155 4.93 10.59 -26.02
N LYS A 156 4.43 10.04 -24.93
CA LYS A 156 4.16 10.79 -23.69
C LYS A 156 4.85 10.17 -22.48
N PRO A 157 5.20 10.97 -21.47
CA PRO A 157 5.78 10.46 -20.25
C PRO A 157 4.77 9.64 -19.43
N THR A 158 5.26 8.64 -18.75
CA THR A 158 4.48 7.89 -17.76
C THR A 158 4.52 8.57 -16.40
N LEU A 159 3.67 8.11 -15.46
CA LEU A 159 3.68 8.59 -14.09
C LEU A 159 5.07 8.38 -13.42
N THR A 160 5.69 7.22 -13.62
CA THR A 160 7.06 6.96 -13.15
C THR A 160 8.04 8.00 -13.70
N ALA A 161 7.94 8.32 -15.00
CA ALA A 161 8.82 9.31 -15.61
C ALA A 161 8.68 10.68 -14.95
N GLU A 162 7.44 11.14 -14.74
CA GLU A 162 7.19 12.40 -14.05
C GLU A 162 7.67 12.39 -12.60
N LEU A 163 7.41 11.31 -11.86
CA LEU A 163 7.82 11.21 -10.45
C LEU A 163 9.33 11.12 -10.26
N LEU A 164 10.09 10.69 -11.27
CA LEU A 164 11.56 10.55 -11.16
C LEU A 164 12.32 11.67 -11.86
N TRP A 165 11.83 12.14 -13.00
CA TRP A 165 12.56 13.10 -13.86
C TRP A 165 11.74 14.32 -14.22
N GLY A 166 10.47 14.43 -13.80
CA GLY A 166 9.66 15.62 -14.06
C GLY A 166 10.27 16.89 -13.51
N LEU A 167 10.16 18.00 -14.24
CA LEU A 167 10.58 19.31 -13.77
C LEU A 167 9.75 19.77 -12.58
N TYR A 168 8.44 19.48 -12.60
CA TYR A 168 7.53 19.76 -11.50
C TYR A 168 6.30 18.85 -11.59
N PRO A 169 6.38 17.60 -11.07
CA PRO A 169 5.32 16.59 -11.14
C PRO A 169 3.99 17.07 -10.57
N GLN A 170 4.01 17.96 -9.57
CA GLN A 170 2.82 18.48 -8.90
C GLN A 170 2.00 19.45 -9.77
N ALA A 171 2.52 19.90 -10.92
CA ALA A 171 1.73 20.59 -11.92
C ALA A 171 0.62 19.69 -12.50
N PHE A 172 0.90 18.39 -12.62
CA PHE A 172 -0.04 17.40 -13.12
C PHE A 172 -0.80 16.72 -11.99
N PHE A 173 -0.12 16.49 -10.86
CA PHE A 173 -0.61 15.76 -9.69
C PHE A 173 -0.41 16.58 -8.40
N PRO A 174 -1.22 17.60 -8.15
CA PRO A 174 -1.00 18.53 -7.04
C PRO A 174 -0.90 17.89 -5.66
N GLN A 175 -1.47 16.70 -5.44
CA GLN A 175 -1.45 16.01 -4.15
C GLN A 175 -0.40 14.90 -4.05
N LEU A 176 0.35 14.62 -5.10
CA LEU A 176 1.46 13.66 -5.05
C LEU A 176 2.71 14.31 -4.43
N GLY A 177 2.62 14.62 -3.15
CA GLY A 177 3.68 15.20 -2.34
C GLY A 177 3.65 14.65 -0.92
N ILE A 178 4.48 15.22 -0.06
CA ILE A 178 4.51 14.92 1.38
C ILE A 178 4.06 16.17 2.14
N ILE A 179 3.12 16.00 3.06
CA ILE A 179 2.81 17.02 4.07
C ILE A 179 3.55 16.62 5.34
N ALA A 180 4.57 17.39 5.69
CA ALA A 180 5.39 17.19 6.87
C ALA A 180 4.94 18.17 7.97
N THR A 181 4.67 17.63 9.17
CA THR A 181 4.18 18.40 10.32
C THR A 181 4.98 18.02 11.55
N ALA A 182 5.44 19.00 12.33
CA ALA A 182 6.04 18.78 13.64
C ALA A 182 5.05 19.23 14.73
N VAL A 183 4.83 18.36 15.71
CA VAL A 183 3.88 18.53 16.81
C VAL A 183 4.67 18.62 18.12
N GLN A 184 4.38 19.62 18.96
CA GLN A 184 5.09 19.82 20.24
C GLN A 184 4.70 18.83 21.34
N GLY A 185 3.58 18.10 21.17
CA GLY A 185 3.05 17.11 22.10
C GLY A 185 3.10 15.70 21.56
N THR A 186 2.32 14.84 22.19
CA THR A 186 2.13 13.43 21.78
C THR A 186 0.84 13.21 21.00
N GLU A 187 -0.06 14.21 21.01
CA GLU A 187 -1.35 14.13 20.32
C GLU A 187 -1.42 15.13 19.16
N TYR A 188 -2.03 14.70 18.07
CA TYR A 188 -2.22 15.54 16.89
C TYR A 188 -3.27 16.61 17.15
N CYS A 189 -2.96 17.87 16.81
CA CYS A 189 -3.84 19.02 17.00
C CYS A 189 -4.09 19.43 18.46
N GLU A 190 -3.31 18.99 19.44
CA GLU A 190 -3.37 19.51 20.79
C GLU A 190 -2.96 21.00 20.81
N PRO A 191 -3.86 21.92 21.23
CA PRO A 191 -3.53 23.34 21.22
C PRO A 191 -2.50 23.65 22.29
N GLN A 192 -1.45 24.37 21.91
CA GLN A 192 -0.44 24.87 22.85
C GLN A 192 -0.96 26.11 23.60
N PRO A 193 -0.34 26.49 24.73
CA PRO A 193 -0.75 27.68 25.49
C PRO A 193 -0.74 28.98 24.70
N ASP A 194 0.08 29.06 23.64
CA ASP A 194 0.16 30.22 22.73
C ASP A 194 -0.86 30.14 21.57
N GLY A 195 -1.69 29.09 21.53
CA GLY A 195 -2.68 28.84 20.49
C GLY A 195 -2.11 28.16 19.24
N SER A 196 -0.80 27.91 19.14
CA SER A 196 -0.21 27.14 18.05
C SER A 196 -0.61 25.66 18.13
N ARG A 197 -0.72 25.00 16.98
CA ARG A 197 -0.99 23.56 16.88
C ARG A 197 0.22 22.77 16.41
N PHE A 198 1.10 23.43 15.67
CA PHE A 198 2.27 22.83 15.05
C PHE A 198 3.47 23.75 15.28
N SER A 199 4.63 23.14 15.53
CA SER A 199 5.89 23.88 15.61
C SER A 199 6.50 24.14 14.24
N ASP A 200 6.20 23.24 13.27
CA ASP A 200 6.60 23.39 11.88
C ASP A 200 5.59 22.65 10.98
N ASN A 201 5.36 23.20 9.79
CA ASN A 201 4.49 22.57 8.79
C ASN A 201 5.03 22.91 7.38
N LYS A 202 5.33 21.88 6.60
CA LYS A 202 5.91 22.04 5.28
C LYS A 202 5.27 21.09 4.28
N ARG A 203 4.95 21.64 3.12
CA ARG A 203 4.63 20.85 1.94
C ARG A 203 5.91 20.58 1.17
N ILE A 204 6.23 19.30 0.93
CA ILE A 204 7.42 18.86 0.25
C ILE A 204 6.99 18.30 -1.10
N GLU A 205 7.48 18.92 -2.16
CA GLU A 205 7.15 18.67 -3.55
C GLU A 205 8.41 18.38 -4.36
N GLY A 206 8.26 18.05 -5.64
CA GLY A 206 9.32 17.68 -6.56
C GLY A 206 9.26 16.21 -6.95
N THR A 207 10.34 15.71 -7.48
CA THR A 207 10.54 14.29 -7.78
C THR A 207 10.69 13.46 -6.50
N ILE A 208 10.56 12.13 -6.59
CA ILE A 208 10.74 11.23 -5.43
C ILE A 208 12.09 11.45 -4.74
N PRO A 209 13.24 11.53 -5.44
CA PRO A 209 14.51 11.84 -4.79
C PRO A 209 14.51 13.20 -4.06
N GLU A 210 13.90 14.22 -4.64
CA GLU A 210 13.80 15.55 -4.03
C GLU A 210 12.86 15.55 -2.81
N MET A 211 11.75 14.83 -2.90
CA MET A 211 10.83 14.66 -1.77
C MET A 211 11.49 13.89 -0.62
N LEU A 212 12.24 12.84 -0.92
CA LEU A 212 13.00 12.09 0.08
C LEU A 212 14.01 12.99 0.81
N GLU A 213 14.80 13.75 0.06
CA GLU A 213 15.76 14.69 0.64
C GLU A 213 15.08 15.77 1.48
N GLY A 214 14.01 16.37 0.96
CA GLY A 214 13.20 17.36 1.66
C GLY A 214 12.62 16.84 2.98
N ALA A 215 12.11 15.61 2.97
CA ALA A 215 11.57 14.95 4.17
C ALA A 215 12.67 14.62 5.19
N MET A 216 13.81 14.11 4.74
CA MET A 216 14.97 13.88 5.61
C MET A 216 15.47 15.17 6.27
N ASN A 217 15.51 16.28 5.52
CA ASN A 217 15.90 17.58 6.05
C ASN A 217 14.86 18.10 7.06
N PHE A 218 13.56 17.88 6.81
CA PHE A 218 12.51 18.23 7.76
C PHE A 218 12.64 17.46 9.08
N VAL A 219 12.89 16.14 9.03
CA VAL A 219 13.09 15.33 10.23
C VAL A 219 14.33 15.81 11.00
N ARG A 220 15.44 16.06 10.32
CA ARG A 220 16.68 16.58 10.98
C ARG A 220 16.44 17.92 11.68
N ALA A 221 15.66 18.81 11.08
CA ALA A 221 15.38 20.13 11.65
C ALA A 221 14.45 20.07 12.87
N ASN A 222 13.59 19.05 12.94
CA ASN A 222 12.54 18.92 13.95
C ASN A 222 12.79 17.81 14.99
N THR A 223 14.00 17.22 15.01
CA THR A 223 14.43 16.22 15.99
C THR A 223 15.69 16.64 16.69
N ARG A 224 15.94 16.08 17.88
CA ARG A 224 17.10 16.44 18.69
C ARG A 224 18.29 15.56 18.35
N ILE A 225 19.47 16.13 18.51
CA ILE A 225 20.74 15.42 18.49
C ILE A 225 21.32 15.52 19.90
N ARG A 226 21.51 14.39 20.56
CA ARG A 226 22.17 14.31 21.85
C ARG A 226 23.66 14.13 21.65
N THR A 227 24.47 15.00 22.23
CA THR A 227 25.90 14.84 22.25
C THR A 227 26.31 14.07 23.49
N VAL A 228 26.94 12.93 23.34
CA VAL A 228 27.52 12.12 24.41
C VAL A 228 29.04 12.21 24.31
N ILE A 229 29.69 12.50 25.44
CA ILE A 229 31.15 12.46 25.57
C ILE A 229 31.49 11.23 26.39
N ASP A 230 32.22 10.28 25.82
CA ASP A 230 32.68 9.09 26.53
C ASP A 230 33.79 9.38 27.54
N LYS A 231 34.20 8.34 28.30
CA LYS A 231 35.25 8.47 29.31
C LYS A 231 36.63 8.86 28.75
N ASP A 232 36.83 8.64 27.47
CA ASP A 232 38.06 8.94 26.75
C ASP A 232 38.01 10.31 26.07
N GLY A 233 36.94 11.11 26.34
CA GLY A 233 36.76 12.46 25.79
C GLY A 233 36.28 12.48 24.33
N LYS A 234 35.89 11.35 23.77
CA LYS A 234 35.36 11.24 22.41
C LYS A 234 33.92 11.69 22.36
N ARG A 235 33.65 12.71 21.54
CA ARG A 235 32.31 13.21 21.26
C ARG A 235 31.57 12.29 20.25
N THR A 236 30.36 11.91 20.58
CA THR A 236 29.46 11.18 19.68
C THR A 236 28.09 11.88 19.68
N ASP A 237 27.65 12.28 18.51
CA ASP A 237 26.33 12.89 18.31
C ASP A 237 25.33 11.79 17.94
N ILE A 238 24.33 11.59 18.79
CA ILE A 238 23.32 10.54 18.67
C ILE A 238 21.99 11.21 18.32
N PRO A 239 21.48 11.05 17.10
CA PRO A 239 20.16 11.55 16.73
C PRO A 239 19.06 10.75 17.46
N ASP A 240 17.91 11.36 17.71
CA ASP A 240 16.75 10.69 18.34
C ASP A 240 16.26 9.50 17.51
N TYR A 241 16.40 9.56 16.19
CA TYR A 241 16.05 8.49 15.26
C TYR A 241 17.24 8.03 14.44
N PRO A 242 17.39 6.72 14.19
CA PRO A 242 18.37 6.23 13.22
C PRO A 242 18.01 6.74 11.82
N MET A 243 18.79 7.66 11.27
CA MET A 243 18.46 8.35 10.01
C MET A 243 18.33 7.42 8.81
N ASN A 244 19.03 6.27 8.82
CA ASN A 244 18.86 5.24 7.79
C ASN A 244 17.47 4.59 7.86
N ALA A 245 16.95 4.33 9.06
CA ALA A 245 15.60 3.80 9.22
C ALA A 245 14.53 4.82 8.80
N VAL A 246 14.73 6.10 9.15
CA VAL A 246 13.84 7.19 8.70
C VAL A 246 13.81 7.28 7.19
N ARG A 247 14.99 7.23 6.55
CA ARG A 247 15.12 7.24 5.10
C ARG A 247 14.36 6.09 4.46
N GLU A 248 14.56 4.88 4.98
CA GLU A 248 13.91 3.68 4.48
C GLU A 248 12.38 3.76 4.59
N VAL A 249 11.84 4.21 5.72
CA VAL A 249 10.39 4.35 5.92
C VAL A 249 9.80 5.38 4.96
N ILE A 250 10.45 6.53 4.76
CA ILE A 250 9.99 7.56 3.83
C ILE A 250 10.06 7.06 2.39
N LEU A 251 11.17 6.42 2.02
CA LEU A 251 11.34 5.86 0.69
C LEU A 251 10.28 4.79 0.41
N ASN A 252 10.06 3.88 1.34
CA ASN A 252 9.03 2.84 1.24
C ASN A 252 7.63 3.44 1.09
N ALA A 253 7.33 4.53 1.80
CA ALA A 253 6.06 5.24 1.65
C ALA A 253 5.89 5.80 0.23
N LEU A 254 6.95 6.29 -0.41
CA LEU A 254 6.91 6.83 -1.78
C LEU A 254 6.88 5.71 -2.83
N VAL A 255 7.69 4.66 -2.66
CA VAL A 255 7.79 3.54 -3.63
C VAL A 255 6.55 2.67 -3.64
N HIS A 256 6.01 2.35 -2.45
CA HIS A 256 4.86 1.44 -2.30
C HIS A 256 3.53 2.16 -2.16
N ARG A 257 3.50 3.47 -2.38
CA ARG A 257 2.27 4.25 -2.42
C ARG A 257 1.28 3.67 -3.44
N ASP A 258 0.01 3.76 -3.12
CA ASP A 258 -1.04 3.57 -4.11
C ASP A 258 -1.14 4.82 -5.01
N TYR A 259 -0.77 4.66 -6.28
CA TYR A 259 -0.83 5.72 -7.29
C TYR A 259 -2.10 5.67 -8.15
N SER A 260 -3.11 4.89 -7.74
CA SER A 260 -4.38 4.83 -8.42
C SER A 260 -5.15 6.14 -8.32
N ILE A 261 -6.15 6.28 -9.18
CA ILE A 261 -7.06 7.44 -9.18
C ILE A 261 -7.81 7.62 -7.85
N HIS A 262 -7.98 6.56 -7.07
CA HIS A 262 -8.69 6.57 -5.78
C HIS A 262 -7.90 7.28 -4.68
N THR A 263 -6.59 7.29 -4.77
CA THR A 263 -5.67 7.82 -3.75
C THR A 263 -4.86 9.00 -4.24
N GLU A 264 -4.97 9.37 -5.51
CA GLU A 264 -4.24 10.48 -6.13
C GLU A 264 -4.44 11.81 -5.39
N GLY A 265 -5.63 12.04 -4.84
CA GLY A 265 -5.96 13.24 -4.05
C GLY A 265 -5.41 13.25 -2.63
N MET A 266 -4.65 12.25 -2.19
CA MET A 266 -4.18 12.12 -0.80
C MET A 266 -2.66 12.22 -0.73
N PRO A 267 -2.06 13.21 -0.04
CA PRO A 267 -0.60 13.27 0.15
C PRO A 267 -0.12 12.23 1.16
N VAL A 268 1.16 11.88 1.10
CA VAL A 268 1.85 11.18 2.19
C VAL A 268 1.95 12.15 3.37
N GLN A 269 1.69 11.69 4.58
CA GLN A 269 1.83 12.50 5.79
C GLN A 269 3.04 12.02 6.58
N LEU A 270 3.93 12.95 6.91
CA LEU A 270 5.08 12.75 7.78
C LEU A 270 4.86 13.59 9.05
N ILE A 271 4.69 12.95 10.19
CA ILE A 271 4.39 13.64 11.43
C ILE A 271 5.48 13.34 12.47
N VAL A 272 6.13 14.39 12.96
CA VAL A 272 7.15 14.31 14.01
C VAL A 272 6.49 14.76 15.32
N PHE A 273 6.25 13.82 16.22
CA PHE A 273 5.79 14.07 17.59
C PHE A 273 6.99 14.18 18.54
N SER A 274 6.72 14.57 19.78
CA SER A 274 7.77 14.63 20.82
C SER A 274 8.33 13.26 21.23
N ASP A 275 7.57 12.18 21.01
CA ASP A 275 7.87 10.81 21.40
C ASP A 275 8.00 9.81 20.24
N ARG A 276 7.52 10.14 19.05
CA ARG A 276 7.51 9.25 17.89
C ARG A 276 7.50 9.99 16.55
N LEU A 277 7.79 9.25 15.50
CA LEU A 277 7.62 9.66 14.12
C LEU A 277 6.58 8.76 13.47
N GLU A 278 5.61 9.36 12.78
CA GLU A 278 4.59 8.64 12.01
C GLU A 278 4.70 8.97 10.53
N VAL A 279 4.62 7.94 9.69
CA VAL A 279 4.45 8.09 8.24
C VAL A 279 3.15 7.42 7.85
N ARG A 280 2.20 8.22 7.34
CA ARG A 280 0.90 7.75 6.88
C ARG A 280 0.86 7.78 5.36
N ASN A 281 0.72 6.61 4.77
CA ASN A 281 0.75 6.42 3.33
C ASN A 281 -0.65 6.12 2.80
N PRO A 282 -1.12 6.78 1.73
CA PRO A 282 -2.36 6.42 1.06
C PRO A 282 -2.32 5.00 0.49
N GLY A 283 -3.39 4.26 0.71
CA GLY A 283 -3.52 2.87 0.29
C GLY A 283 -3.35 1.88 1.44
N GLY A 284 -3.76 0.63 1.20
CA GLY A 284 -3.59 -0.49 2.11
C GLY A 284 -2.38 -1.36 1.73
N LEU A 285 -2.15 -2.42 2.50
CA LEU A 285 -1.18 -3.46 2.15
C LEU A 285 -1.53 -4.05 0.78
N TYR A 286 -0.51 -4.34 -0.01
CA TYR A 286 -0.70 -4.82 -1.38
C TYR A 286 -0.39 -6.31 -1.50
N GLY A 287 -1.19 -7.00 -2.32
CA GLY A 287 -0.98 -8.39 -2.63
C GLY A 287 -1.18 -9.31 -1.43
N ARG A 288 -0.26 -10.24 -1.25
CA ARG A 288 -0.30 -11.25 -0.20
C ARG A 288 0.18 -10.75 1.16
N LEU A 289 0.67 -9.53 1.22
CA LEU A 289 1.22 -8.97 2.45
C LEU A 289 0.12 -8.74 3.48
N SER A 290 0.29 -9.32 4.66
CA SER A 290 -0.53 -9.08 5.85
C SER A 290 0.34 -8.48 6.97
N ILE A 291 -0.30 -7.93 7.99
CA ILE A 291 0.41 -7.31 9.13
C ILE A 291 1.36 -8.33 9.78
N ASP A 292 0.92 -9.59 9.93
CA ASP A 292 1.70 -10.65 10.57
C ASP A 292 2.93 -11.08 9.75
N MET A 293 2.95 -10.75 8.46
CA MET A 293 4.04 -11.07 7.53
C MET A 293 5.06 -9.94 7.40
N LEU A 294 4.79 -8.76 7.97
CA LEU A 294 5.70 -7.63 7.90
C LEU A 294 7.07 -7.99 8.52
N GLY A 295 8.13 -7.74 7.77
CA GLY A 295 9.50 -8.06 8.15
C GLY A 295 9.98 -9.49 7.84
N ASN A 296 9.10 -10.43 7.48
CA ASN A 296 9.43 -11.84 7.24
C ASN A 296 9.14 -12.33 5.82
N ALA A 297 8.43 -11.58 5.00
CA ALA A 297 8.08 -11.98 3.64
C ALA A 297 8.64 -10.99 2.62
N GLN A 298 8.98 -11.50 1.43
CA GLN A 298 9.17 -10.61 0.28
C GLN A 298 7.82 -10.05 -0.14
N PRO A 299 7.61 -8.73 -0.07
CA PRO A 299 6.34 -8.14 -0.44
C PRO A 299 6.13 -8.19 -1.96
N ASP A 300 4.89 -8.37 -2.36
CA ASP A 300 4.50 -8.07 -3.73
C ASP A 300 4.69 -6.57 -3.98
N THR A 301 5.31 -6.21 -5.11
CA THR A 301 5.57 -4.82 -5.46
C THR A 301 4.40 -4.24 -6.24
N ARG A 302 3.79 -3.15 -5.72
CA ARG A 302 2.68 -2.45 -6.39
C ARG A 302 3.16 -1.68 -7.64
N ASN A 303 4.33 -1.04 -7.53
CA ASN A 303 4.90 -0.15 -8.54
C ASN A 303 6.26 -0.69 -9.02
N PRO A 304 6.29 -1.77 -9.81
CA PRO A 304 7.54 -2.47 -10.12
C PRO A 304 8.47 -1.64 -11.03
N VAL A 305 7.92 -0.83 -11.92
CA VAL A 305 8.73 0.01 -12.82
C VAL A 305 9.39 1.14 -12.04
N LEU A 306 8.63 1.79 -11.16
CA LEU A 306 9.16 2.82 -10.27
C LEU A 306 10.27 2.28 -9.36
N ALA A 307 10.04 1.12 -8.73
CA ALA A 307 11.02 0.49 -7.84
C ALA A 307 12.31 0.15 -8.58
N ASN A 308 12.21 -0.49 -9.75
CA ASN A 308 13.38 -0.83 -10.56
C ASN A 308 14.16 0.41 -11.04
N ALA A 309 13.47 1.48 -11.41
CA ALA A 309 14.14 2.71 -11.83
C ALA A 309 14.90 3.36 -10.67
N LEU A 310 14.34 3.39 -9.46
CA LEU A 310 15.02 3.92 -8.27
C LEU A 310 16.24 3.10 -7.87
N GLU A 311 16.20 1.77 -8.03
CA GLU A 311 17.35 0.88 -7.82
C GLU A 311 18.48 1.23 -8.80
N VAL A 312 18.20 1.37 -10.09
CA VAL A 312 19.21 1.79 -11.10
C VAL A 312 19.78 3.16 -10.77
N MET A 313 18.97 4.08 -10.27
CA MET A 313 19.41 5.41 -9.84
C MET A 313 20.21 5.38 -8.53
N GLN A 314 20.29 4.25 -7.83
CA GLN A 314 20.94 4.10 -6.52
C GLN A 314 20.30 4.99 -5.45
N VAL A 315 19.01 5.15 -5.50
CA VAL A 315 18.22 5.87 -4.50
C VAL A 315 17.75 4.92 -3.39
N THR A 316 17.60 3.63 -3.72
CA THR A 316 17.25 2.55 -2.78
C THR A 316 18.49 1.97 -2.11
#